data_7e5fc8aff707ccafb3d9dbcef01a5bff
#
_entry.id   7e5fc8aff707ccafb3d9dbcef01a5bff
#
_cell.length_a   1.000
_cell.length_b   1.000
_cell.length_c   1.000
_cell.angle_alpha   90.00
_cell.angle_beta   90.00
_cell.angle_gamma   90.00
#
_symmetry.space_group_name_H-M   'P 1'
#
loop_
_entity.id
_entity.type
_entity.pdbx_description
1 polymer ?
#
loop_
_entity_poly.entity_id
_entity_poly.type
_entity_poly.pdbx_seq_one_letter_code
_entity_poly.pdbx_strand_id
1 'polypeptide(L)'
;MGKKKDIIKLERESVIPVLKNKLIRTLADLIDKRSDRIEFQKLCQRGEYTIRAWYLLQFEDLMQLFSLFEPVHGASKLEQQNLTPEKIDALEQNFLTYLIKVMDKSNFKITTDDEIGVALSAQYRLNLPIKVDETKLDKTLLRRYFQKHPCENLPNFADKYIIFRRGFGIDQRSGYFIIAKINTIIARIWRCFLTTKRLFYGKSSRVSSKVMAEPVEICIESENVQEGLYVERIRIEKLKLSFFNLFGKITIQEPTFQRIIVVYRRASGKKETQRNIYVKHFENIPMADMEIVLLEKKNPGLTPMDWVKFLVSALIGLGGILTAVVGYCVKTYFSFNDNLVAYQSLITQSVYEKQLDSGRGTLLHLCDEVIQQEVKEVIVAFFMLMMKGKATRKQELDLRCEELIKEKFSESCNFDVDDAVEKLEKLGIVSQDNIGNYTCVDVKMANEIIGTTTEEVVLKAKQGDIETTTP
;
A
#
# COMPACT_ATOMS: atom_id res chain seq x y z
N MET A 1 -36.20 -8.75 1.22
CA MET A 1 -35.08 -7.78 1.23
C MET A 1 -33.77 -8.53 1.18
N GLY A 2 -33.11 -8.53 0.03
CA GLY A 2 -31.85 -9.24 -0.19
C GLY A 2 -30.73 -8.62 0.65
N LYS A 3 -29.96 -9.44 1.37
CA LYS A 3 -28.77 -9.02 2.08
C LYS A 3 -27.78 -8.44 1.07
N LYS A 4 -27.50 -7.11 1.11
CA LYS A 4 -26.38 -6.52 0.39
C LYS A 4 -25.12 -7.24 0.84
N LYS A 5 -24.43 -7.90 -0.09
CA LYS A 5 -23.12 -8.53 0.14
C LYS A 5 -22.09 -7.45 0.33
N ASP A 6 -21.13 -7.65 1.24
CA ASP A 6 -19.95 -6.77 1.38
C ASP A 6 -19.00 -7.03 0.21
N ILE A 7 -19.36 -6.54 -0.95
CA ILE A 7 -18.57 -6.68 -2.17
C ILE A 7 -17.80 -5.39 -2.37
N ILE A 8 -16.49 -5.50 -2.43
CA ILE A 8 -15.58 -4.38 -2.72
C ILE A 8 -15.12 -4.55 -4.17
N LYS A 9 -15.28 -3.50 -4.97
CA LYS A 9 -14.72 -3.43 -6.31
C LYS A 9 -13.24 -3.06 -6.17
N LEU A 10 -12.38 -3.88 -6.71
CA LEU A 10 -10.95 -3.62 -6.77
C LEU A 10 -10.62 -3.02 -8.15
N GLU A 11 -9.76 -2.03 -8.17
CA GLU A 11 -9.22 -1.47 -9.40
C GLU A 11 -8.14 -2.39 -9.98
N ARG A 12 -8.04 -2.42 -11.31
CA ARG A 12 -6.89 -3.04 -11.98
C ARG A 12 -5.68 -2.14 -11.76
N GLU A 13 -4.60 -2.73 -11.34
CA GLU A 13 -3.34 -2.01 -11.13
C GLU A 13 -2.57 -1.87 -12.44
N SER A 14 -1.89 -0.73 -12.61
CA SER A 14 -1.01 -0.48 -13.76
C SER A 14 0.38 -1.10 -13.57
N VAL A 15 0.47 -2.22 -12.85
CA VAL A 15 1.73 -2.94 -12.61
C VAL A 15 1.68 -4.29 -13.30
N ILE A 16 2.72 -4.59 -14.09
CA ILE A 16 2.89 -5.91 -14.71
C ILE A 16 3.40 -6.90 -13.64
N PRO A 17 2.57 -7.84 -13.16
CA PRO A 17 2.90 -8.69 -12.01
C PRO A 17 3.84 -9.85 -12.36
N VAL A 18 4.47 -9.80 -13.53
CA VAL A 18 5.37 -10.83 -14.05
C VAL A 18 6.83 -10.45 -13.80
N LEU A 19 7.64 -11.40 -13.37
CA LEU A 19 9.08 -11.20 -13.24
C LEU A 19 9.71 -10.89 -14.60
N LYS A 20 10.54 -9.86 -14.69
CA LYS A 20 11.18 -9.38 -15.92
C LYS A 20 11.88 -10.50 -16.71
N ASN A 21 12.67 -11.33 -16.04
CA ASN A 21 13.40 -12.42 -16.71
C ASN A 21 12.45 -13.47 -17.30
N LYS A 22 11.32 -13.77 -16.63
CA LYS A 22 10.29 -14.66 -17.17
C LYS A 22 9.61 -14.00 -18.37
N LEU A 23 9.29 -12.72 -18.28
CA LEU A 23 8.71 -11.93 -19.35
C LEU A 23 9.59 -11.97 -20.59
N ILE A 24 10.87 -11.59 -20.49
CA ILE A 24 11.82 -11.55 -21.61
C ILE A 24 11.97 -12.93 -22.27
N ARG A 25 12.10 -14.00 -21.48
CA ARG A 25 12.21 -15.37 -22.01
C ARG A 25 10.97 -15.75 -22.80
N THR A 26 9.78 -15.59 -22.21
CA THR A 26 8.53 -15.95 -22.88
C THR A 26 8.33 -15.16 -24.18
N LEU A 27 8.61 -13.86 -24.18
CA LEU A 27 8.52 -13.05 -25.40
C LEU A 27 9.55 -13.47 -26.45
N ALA A 28 10.80 -13.74 -26.05
CA ALA A 28 11.84 -14.21 -26.95
C ALA A 28 11.46 -15.55 -27.61
N ASP A 29 10.81 -16.46 -26.87
CA ASP A 29 10.37 -17.75 -27.39
C ASP A 29 9.25 -17.66 -28.44
N LEU A 30 8.52 -16.55 -28.49
CA LEU A 30 7.52 -16.25 -29.53
C LEU A 30 8.13 -15.73 -30.83
N ILE A 31 9.44 -15.47 -30.89
CA ILE A 31 10.15 -15.00 -32.09
C ILE A 31 10.67 -16.23 -32.87
N ASP A 32 10.21 -16.41 -34.09
CA ASP A 32 10.54 -17.59 -34.89
C ASP A 32 12.02 -17.65 -35.25
N LYS A 33 12.59 -16.53 -35.74
CA LYS A 33 13.97 -16.46 -36.18
C LYS A 33 14.96 -16.38 -35.02
N ARG A 34 15.88 -17.32 -34.94
CA ARG A 34 16.91 -17.37 -33.90
C ARG A 34 17.78 -16.10 -33.85
N SER A 35 18.11 -15.53 -35.02
CA SER A 35 18.88 -14.27 -35.07
C SER A 35 18.17 -13.13 -34.40
N ASP A 36 16.86 -12.95 -34.68
CA ASP A 36 16.06 -11.86 -34.17
C ASP A 36 15.77 -12.05 -32.69
N ARG A 37 15.67 -13.32 -32.22
CA ARG A 37 15.56 -13.66 -30.79
C ARG A 37 16.77 -13.18 -29.99
N ILE A 38 17.99 -13.42 -30.51
CA ILE A 38 19.24 -12.99 -29.86
C ILE A 38 19.30 -11.44 -29.83
N GLU A 39 18.99 -10.81 -30.96
CA GLU A 39 18.98 -9.34 -31.03
C GLU A 39 17.91 -8.73 -30.13
N PHE A 40 16.74 -9.37 -29.98
CA PHE A 40 15.70 -8.93 -29.05
C PHE A 40 16.14 -9.01 -27.59
N GLN A 41 16.78 -10.11 -27.19
CA GLN A 41 17.33 -10.25 -25.83
C GLN A 41 18.38 -9.19 -25.52
N LYS A 42 19.24 -8.89 -26.50
CA LYS A 42 20.25 -7.83 -26.42
C LYS A 42 19.60 -6.45 -26.29
N LEU A 43 18.55 -6.19 -27.09
CA LEU A 43 17.77 -4.96 -27.01
C LEU A 43 17.13 -4.78 -25.63
N CYS A 44 16.52 -5.83 -25.07
CA CYS A 44 15.95 -5.81 -23.73
C CYS A 44 16.99 -5.43 -22.67
N GLN A 45 18.21 -5.97 -22.78
CA GLN A 45 19.30 -5.67 -21.86
C GLN A 45 19.80 -4.23 -22.02
N ARG A 46 19.99 -3.75 -23.24
CA ARG A 46 20.41 -2.36 -23.52
C ARG A 46 19.37 -1.35 -23.09
N GLY A 47 18.10 -1.62 -23.39
CA GLY A 47 16.97 -0.79 -22.95
C GLY A 47 16.89 -0.71 -21.43
N GLU A 48 17.07 -1.83 -20.73
CA GLU A 48 17.13 -1.85 -19.27
C GLU A 48 18.25 -0.96 -18.73
N TYR A 49 19.46 -1.09 -19.25
CA TYR A 49 20.59 -0.31 -18.77
C TYR A 49 20.41 1.19 -19.03
N THR A 50 19.88 1.55 -20.20
CA THR A 50 19.61 2.94 -20.56
C THR A 50 18.53 3.54 -19.67
N ILE A 51 17.41 2.84 -19.46
CA ILE A 51 16.33 3.29 -18.56
C ILE A 51 16.84 3.41 -17.14
N ARG A 52 17.60 2.43 -16.65
CA ARG A 52 18.21 2.48 -15.32
C ARG A 52 19.11 3.71 -15.15
N ALA A 53 19.92 4.03 -16.15
CA ALA A 53 20.78 5.21 -16.11
C ALA A 53 19.98 6.53 -16.06
N TRP A 54 18.86 6.63 -16.78
CA TRP A 54 17.99 7.82 -16.72
C TRP A 54 17.42 8.08 -15.32
N TYR A 55 17.04 7.00 -14.61
CA TYR A 55 16.45 7.12 -13.30
C TYR A 55 17.49 7.28 -12.18
N LEU A 56 18.71 6.76 -12.39
CA LEU A 56 19.74 6.74 -11.35
C LEU A 56 20.05 8.14 -10.80
N LEU A 57 20.22 9.13 -11.67
CA LEU A 57 20.48 10.51 -11.26
C LEU A 57 19.33 11.13 -10.45
N GLN A 58 18.09 10.89 -10.89
CA GLN A 58 16.90 11.41 -10.17
C GLN A 58 16.77 10.77 -8.78
N PHE A 59 17.09 9.49 -8.68
CA PHE A 59 17.05 8.78 -7.41
C PHE A 59 18.20 9.18 -6.49
N GLU A 60 19.35 9.50 -7.04
CA GLU A 60 20.49 10.02 -6.27
C GLU A 60 20.13 11.35 -5.58
N ASP A 61 19.49 12.26 -6.30
CA ASP A 61 19.00 13.52 -5.74
C ASP A 61 17.98 13.27 -4.61
N LEU A 62 17.01 12.36 -4.82
CA LEU A 62 16.05 11.98 -3.78
C LEU A 62 16.73 11.42 -2.54
N MET A 63 17.73 10.54 -2.72
CA MET A 63 18.46 9.92 -1.62
C MET A 63 19.34 10.90 -0.86
N GLN A 64 19.96 11.86 -1.56
CA GLN A 64 20.72 12.93 -0.94
C GLN A 64 19.83 13.84 -0.11
N LEU A 65 18.66 14.25 -0.66
CA LEU A 65 17.67 15.04 0.08
C LEU A 65 17.15 14.29 1.30
N PHE A 66 16.81 13.01 1.17
CA PHE A 66 16.35 12.21 2.31
C PHE A 66 17.41 12.11 3.41
N SER A 67 18.69 12.04 3.04
CA SER A 67 19.77 11.93 4.02
C SER A 67 19.83 13.10 5.01
N LEU A 68 19.26 14.26 4.64
CA LEU A 68 19.15 15.44 5.50
C LEU A 68 17.98 15.36 6.49
N PHE A 69 16.97 14.54 6.18
CA PHE A 69 15.74 14.42 6.95
C PHE A 69 15.56 13.03 7.57
N GLU A 70 16.56 12.16 7.45
CA GLU A 70 16.46 10.81 8.04
C GLU A 70 16.43 10.88 9.59
N PRO A 71 15.69 9.98 10.25
CA PRO A 71 15.42 10.07 11.69
C PRO A 71 16.66 9.97 12.60
N VAL A 72 17.75 9.33 12.16
CA VAL A 72 18.92 9.06 13.02
C VAL A 72 20.02 10.10 12.86
N HIS A 73 20.38 10.42 11.64
CA HIS A 73 21.55 11.26 11.35
C HIS A 73 21.22 12.59 10.67
N GLY A 74 19.95 12.79 10.26
CA GLY A 74 19.53 13.97 9.50
C GLY A 74 19.76 15.28 10.23
N ALA A 75 19.45 15.36 11.52
CA ALA A 75 19.61 16.56 12.32
C ALA A 75 21.08 17.04 12.35
N SER A 76 22.02 16.13 12.62
CA SER A 76 23.45 16.49 12.66
C SER A 76 24.00 16.90 11.29
N LYS A 77 23.50 16.31 10.20
CA LYS A 77 23.89 16.73 8.84
C LYS A 77 23.35 18.11 8.49
N LEU A 78 22.12 18.45 8.90
CA LEU A 78 21.54 19.78 8.70
C LEU A 78 22.31 20.85 9.49
N GLU A 79 22.70 20.55 10.74
CA GLU A 79 23.51 21.45 11.56
C GLU A 79 24.89 21.72 10.94
N GLN A 80 25.56 20.69 10.42
CA GLN A 80 26.85 20.83 9.73
C GLN A 80 26.80 21.74 8.50
N GLN A 81 25.65 21.79 7.82
CA GLN A 81 25.48 22.60 6.62
C GLN A 81 25.18 24.10 6.92
N ASN A 82 24.86 24.45 8.16
CA ASN A 82 24.58 25.84 8.59
C ASN A 82 23.58 26.56 7.68
N LEU A 83 22.51 25.85 7.25
CA LEU A 83 21.50 26.40 6.33
C LEU A 83 20.50 27.30 7.07
N THR A 84 20.02 28.33 6.38
CA THR A 84 18.90 29.14 6.90
C THR A 84 17.60 28.32 6.97
N PRO A 85 16.70 28.60 7.92
CA PRO A 85 15.41 27.89 8.06
C PRO A 85 14.61 27.86 6.76
N GLU A 86 14.65 28.94 5.96
CA GLU A 86 13.93 29.04 4.67
C GLU A 86 14.52 28.08 3.63
N LYS A 87 15.86 27.92 3.59
CA LYS A 87 16.50 26.95 2.70
C LYS A 87 16.16 25.51 3.11
N ILE A 88 16.12 25.22 4.43
CA ILE A 88 15.72 23.91 4.93
C ILE A 88 14.25 23.62 4.54
N ASP A 89 13.34 24.61 4.70
CA ASP A 89 11.94 24.47 4.26
C ASP A 89 11.84 24.19 2.75
N ALA A 90 12.67 24.84 1.93
CA ALA A 90 12.71 24.57 0.49
C ALA A 90 13.19 23.14 0.17
N LEU A 91 14.24 22.66 0.87
CA LEU A 91 14.75 21.28 0.71
C LEU A 91 13.69 20.24 1.13
N GLU A 92 12.94 20.50 2.21
CA GLU A 92 11.82 19.63 2.63
C GLU A 92 10.74 19.53 1.54
N GLN A 93 10.36 20.68 0.95
CA GLN A 93 9.37 20.71 -0.14
C GLN A 93 9.88 19.98 -1.38
N ASN A 94 11.15 20.16 -1.73
CA ASN A 94 11.77 19.46 -2.85
C ASN A 94 11.78 17.94 -2.60
N PHE A 95 12.15 17.50 -1.38
CA PHE A 95 12.12 16.09 -1.03
C PHE A 95 10.71 15.49 -1.23
N LEU A 96 9.66 16.15 -0.71
CA LEU A 96 8.29 15.68 -0.88
C LEU A 96 7.86 15.65 -2.35
N THR A 97 8.27 16.64 -3.13
CA THR A 97 7.97 16.70 -4.57
C THR A 97 8.60 15.52 -5.31
N TYR A 98 9.89 15.24 -5.05
CA TYR A 98 10.56 14.07 -5.65
C TYR A 98 9.95 12.76 -5.17
N LEU A 99 9.65 12.63 -3.88
CA LEU A 99 9.04 11.44 -3.31
C LEU A 99 7.68 11.15 -3.94
N ILE A 100 6.79 12.13 -4.00
CA ILE A 100 5.44 11.96 -4.56
C ILE A 100 5.52 11.62 -6.05
N LYS A 101 6.44 12.23 -6.80
CA LYS A 101 6.69 11.90 -8.20
C LYS A 101 7.17 10.46 -8.39
N VAL A 102 8.01 9.96 -7.49
CA VAL A 102 8.45 8.55 -7.51
C VAL A 102 7.30 7.62 -7.13
N MET A 103 6.46 8.00 -6.15
CA MET A 103 5.26 7.23 -5.78
C MET A 103 4.29 7.09 -6.96
N ASP A 104 4.03 8.18 -7.67
CA ASP A 104 3.18 8.20 -8.86
C ASP A 104 3.73 7.28 -9.95
N LYS A 105 5.01 7.42 -10.28
CA LYS A 105 5.70 6.54 -11.24
C LYS A 105 5.77 5.07 -10.81
N SER A 106 5.69 4.79 -9.52
CA SER A 106 5.59 3.43 -8.96
C SER A 106 4.14 2.92 -8.92
N ASN A 107 3.18 3.65 -9.48
CA ASN A 107 1.74 3.36 -9.45
C ASN A 107 1.16 3.30 -8.03
N PHE A 108 1.75 4.02 -7.08
CA PHE A 108 1.16 4.22 -5.77
C PHE A 108 0.12 5.33 -5.81
N LYS A 109 -1.05 5.08 -5.26
CA LYS A 109 -2.14 6.05 -5.13
C LYS A 109 -2.32 6.47 -3.67
N ILE A 110 -2.66 7.73 -3.44
CA ILE A 110 -3.02 8.21 -2.09
C ILE A 110 -4.34 7.55 -1.69
N THR A 111 -4.39 6.97 -0.49
CA THR A 111 -5.59 6.36 0.05
C THR A 111 -6.64 7.42 0.40
N THR A 112 -7.87 7.25 -0.06
CA THR A 112 -8.98 8.19 0.16
C THR A 112 -9.64 8.00 1.54
N ASP A 113 -10.41 9.00 1.99
CA ASP A 113 -11.22 8.90 3.22
C ASP A 113 -12.25 7.76 3.13
N ASP A 114 -12.82 7.52 1.95
CA ASP A 114 -13.79 6.45 1.73
C ASP A 114 -13.14 5.06 1.88
N GLU A 115 -11.97 4.85 1.32
CA GLU A 115 -11.20 3.61 1.46
C GLU A 115 -10.84 3.35 2.93
N ILE A 116 -10.44 4.37 3.65
CA ILE A 116 -10.17 4.26 5.10
C ILE A 116 -11.46 4.03 5.88
N GLY A 117 -12.55 4.71 5.54
CA GLY A 117 -13.86 4.48 6.14
C GLY A 117 -14.32 3.02 5.97
N VAL A 118 -14.15 2.45 4.77
CA VAL A 118 -14.41 1.05 4.49
C VAL A 118 -13.47 0.14 5.29
N ALA A 119 -12.19 0.47 5.39
CA ALA A 119 -11.21 -0.27 6.17
C ALA A 119 -11.57 -0.30 7.65
N LEU A 120 -11.84 0.85 8.25
CA LEU A 120 -12.18 0.99 9.69
C LEU A 120 -13.59 0.48 10.04
N SER A 121 -14.46 0.23 9.08
CA SER A 121 -15.82 -0.31 9.31
C SER A 121 -15.83 -1.76 9.78
N ALA A 122 -14.70 -2.45 9.84
CA ALA A 122 -14.57 -3.87 10.11
C ALA A 122 -13.51 -4.18 11.16
N GLN A 123 -13.72 -5.26 11.89
CA GLN A 123 -12.72 -5.91 12.73
C GLN A 123 -12.34 -7.25 12.08
N TYR A 124 -11.06 -7.50 11.91
CA TYR A 124 -10.57 -8.75 11.29
C TYR A 124 -9.67 -9.54 12.23
N ARG A 125 -8.47 -9.08 12.52
CA ARG A 125 -7.51 -9.72 13.45
C ARG A 125 -7.44 -9.03 14.79
N LEU A 126 -7.60 -7.72 14.79
CA LEU A 126 -7.49 -6.88 15.96
C LEU A 126 -8.88 -6.52 16.48
N ASN A 127 -9.18 -6.89 17.71
CA ASN A 127 -10.49 -6.66 18.33
C ASN A 127 -10.59 -5.30 19.06
N LEU A 128 -9.54 -4.50 19.06
CA LEU A 128 -9.49 -3.22 19.75
C LEU A 128 -9.32 -2.07 18.75
N PRO A 129 -10.11 -1.00 18.85
CA PRO A 129 -9.94 0.16 17.97
C PRO A 129 -8.64 0.89 18.34
N ILE A 130 -7.71 0.93 17.39
CA ILE A 130 -6.48 1.69 17.52
C ILE A 130 -6.78 3.12 17.06
N LYS A 131 -6.45 4.08 17.90
CA LYS A 131 -6.54 5.51 17.54
C LYS A 131 -5.14 6.10 17.43
N VAL A 132 -4.94 6.91 16.42
CA VAL A 132 -3.70 7.69 16.27
C VAL A 132 -3.64 8.78 17.32
N ASP A 133 -2.49 8.96 17.92
CA ASP A 133 -2.22 10.09 18.79
C ASP A 133 -1.77 11.29 17.97
N GLU A 134 -2.74 12.06 17.51
CA GLU A 134 -2.51 13.22 16.66
C GLU A 134 -1.65 14.31 17.33
N THR A 135 -1.54 14.30 18.67
CA THR A 135 -0.69 15.25 19.39
C THR A 135 0.78 15.02 19.18
N LYS A 136 1.14 13.79 18.78
CA LYS A 136 2.52 13.38 18.49
C LYS A 136 2.91 13.55 17.02
N LEU A 137 2.01 14.04 16.17
CA LEU A 137 2.23 14.26 14.76
C LEU A 137 2.36 15.75 14.42
N ASP A 138 3.33 16.08 13.58
CA ASP A 138 3.46 17.42 13.01
C ASP A 138 2.38 17.63 11.93
N LYS A 139 1.76 18.81 11.96
CA LYS A 139 0.69 19.21 11.04
C LYS A 139 1.15 20.27 10.04
N THR A 140 2.41 20.67 10.09
CA THR A 140 2.90 21.82 9.30
C THR A 140 3.52 21.40 7.98
N LEU A 141 4.31 20.33 7.96
CA LEU A 141 5.04 19.88 6.78
C LEU A 141 4.13 19.57 5.60
N LEU A 142 3.22 18.62 5.78
CA LEU A 142 2.34 18.14 4.71
C LEU A 142 1.28 19.17 4.34
N ARG A 143 0.76 19.91 5.33
CA ARG A 143 -0.17 21.02 5.06
C ARG A 143 0.45 22.06 4.14
N ARG A 144 1.70 22.50 4.41
CA ARG A 144 2.42 23.45 3.55
C ARG A 144 2.63 22.89 2.15
N TYR A 145 2.93 21.61 2.04
CA TYR A 145 3.13 20.96 0.75
C TYR A 145 1.85 21.00 -0.09
N PHE A 146 0.72 20.50 0.45
CA PHE A 146 -0.54 20.42 -0.29
C PHE A 146 -1.23 21.77 -0.51
N GLN A 147 -0.88 22.80 0.25
CA GLN A 147 -1.30 24.17 -0.07
C GLN A 147 -0.65 24.69 -1.35
N LYS A 148 0.58 24.28 -1.66
CA LYS A 148 1.29 24.64 -2.89
C LYS A 148 1.00 23.70 -4.04
N HIS A 149 0.73 22.46 -3.75
CA HIS A 149 0.47 21.36 -4.70
C HIS A 149 -0.88 20.70 -4.39
N PRO A 150 -2.00 21.37 -4.77
CA PRO A 150 -3.32 20.79 -4.50
C PRO A 150 -3.50 19.49 -5.28
N CYS A 151 -3.96 18.44 -4.59
CA CYS A 151 -4.33 17.13 -5.13
C CYS A 151 -5.83 16.95 -5.03
N GLU A 152 -6.43 16.37 -6.06
CA GLU A 152 -7.82 15.93 -6.00
C GLU A 152 -7.95 14.74 -5.02
N ASN A 153 -9.09 14.69 -4.31
CA ASN A 153 -9.41 13.60 -3.35
C ASN A 153 -8.41 13.42 -2.20
N LEU A 154 -7.81 14.51 -1.74
CA LEU A 154 -6.90 14.48 -0.60
C LEU A 154 -7.67 14.13 0.69
N PRO A 155 -7.26 13.11 1.46
CA PRO A 155 -7.98 12.72 2.69
C PRO A 155 -7.83 13.78 3.80
N ASN A 156 -8.81 13.81 4.71
CA ASN A 156 -8.87 14.78 5.80
C ASN A 156 -7.67 14.71 6.78
N PHE A 157 -6.97 13.59 6.83
CA PHE A 157 -5.79 13.40 7.67
C PHE A 157 -4.46 13.74 6.97
N ALA A 158 -4.49 14.13 5.71
CA ALA A 158 -3.28 14.38 4.90
C ALA A 158 -2.40 15.53 5.40
N ASP A 159 -2.91 16.36 6.32
CA ASP A 159 -2.12 17.38 7.01
C ASP A 159 -1.11 16.78 8.01
N LYS A 160 -1.34 15.53 8.49
CA LYS A 160 -0.60 14.86 9.56
C LYS A 160 0.27 13.72 9.05
N TYR A 161 -0.29 12.90 8.16
CA TYR A 161 0.37 11.77 7.51
C TYR A 161 -0.30 11.45 6.19
N ILE A 162 0.44 10.78 5.30
CA ILE A 162 -0.09 10.30 4.02
C ILE A 162 0.10 8.79 3.99
N ILE A 163 -0.89 8.10 3.44
CA ILE A 163 -0.85 6.68 3.17
C ILE A 163 -0.95 6.50 1.67
N PHE A 164 0.08 5.92 1.09
CA PHE A 164 0.09 5.47 -0.29
C PHE A 164 -0.20 3.98 -0.33
N ARG A 165 -1.05 3.57 -1.26
CA ARG A 165 -1.39 2.16 -1.47
C ARG A 165 -1.10 1.74 -2.90
N ARG A 166 -0.77 0.45 -3.09
CA ARG A 166 -0.63 -0.17 -4.40
C ARG A 166 -0.98 -1.65 -4.31
N GLY A 167 -1.73 -2.12 -5.29
CA GLY A 167 -2.11 -3.53 -5.41
C GLY A 167 -3.14 -3.98 -4.39
N PHE A 168 -4.02 -4.86 -4.85
CA PHE A 168 -5.02 -5.50 -4.02
C PHE A 168 -4.80 -7.01 -4.01
N GLY A 169 -4.99 -7.62 -2.86
CA GLY A 169 -4.92 -9.05 -2.65
C GLY A 169 -6.07 -9.53 -1.78
N ILE A 170 -6.06 -10.79 -1.46
CA ILE A 170 -7.08 -11.45 -0.63
C ILE A 170 -6.37 -12.23 0.46
N ASP A 171 -6.67 -11.95 1.73
CA ASP A 171 -6.29 -12.80 2.86
C ASP A 171 -7.46 -13.72 3.21
N GLN A 172 -7.24 -15.03 3.11
CA GLN A 172 -8.20 -16.06 3.49
C GLN A 172 -7.65 -16.88 4.64
N ARG A 173 -8.46 -17.02 5.69
CA ARG A 173 -8.10 -17.83 6.85
C ARG A 173 -9.20 -18.79 7.22
N SER A 174 -8.84 -20.05 7.34
CA SER A 174 -9.73 -21.09 7.81
C SER A 174 -9.33 -21.54 9.21
N GLY A 175 -10.27 -21.49 10.17
CA GLY A 175 -10.01 -21.86 11.55
C GLY A 175 -11.28 -22.02 12.35
N TYR A 176 -11.15 -22.43 13.60
CA TYR A 176 -12.29 -22.61 14.52
C TYR A 176 -12.78 -21.28 15.10
N PHE A 177 -11.91 -20.30 15.31
CA PHE A 177 -12.20 -18.94 15.81
C PHE A 177 -13.16 -18.89 17.01
N ILE A 178 -13.05 -19.86 17.94
CA ILE A 178 -14.01 -20.07 19.03
C ILE A 178 -14.17 -18.82 19.88
N ILE A 179 -13.07 -18.20 20.31
CA ILE A 179 -13.08 -16.98 21.13
C ILE A 179 -13.77 -15.83 20.41
N ALA A 180 -13.47 -15.63 19.13
CA ALA A 180 -14.08 -14.57 18.33
C ALA A 180 -15.59 -14.78 18.12
N LYS A 181 -16.02 -16.03 17.93
CA LYS A 181 -17.44 -16.40 17.85
C LYS A 181 -18.16 -16.13 19.17
N ILE A 182 -17.59 -16.52 20.31
CA ILE A 182 -18.15 -16.26 21.65
C ILE A 182 -18.28 -14.75 21.85
N ASN A 183 -17.24 -13.96 21.58
CA ASN A 183 -17.29 -12.51 21.72
C ASN A 183 -18.37 -11.89 20.84
N THR A 184 -18.56 -12.38 19.62
CA THR A 184 -19.63 -11.92 18.71
C THR A 184 -21.02 -12.24 19.26
N ILE A 185 -21.23 -13.40 19.84
CA ILE A 185 -22.50 -13.80 20.47
C ILE A 185 -22.79 -12.88 21.67
N ILE A 186 -21.81 -12.69 22.54
CA ILE A 186 -21.95 -11.82 23.71
C ILE A 186 -22.26 -10.38 23.28
N ALA A 187 -21.57 -9.84 22.28
CA ALA A 187 -21.83 -8.51 21.74
C ALA A 187 -23.25 -8.37 21.15
N ARG A 188 -23.80 -9.43 20.54
CA ARG A 188 -25.19 -9.46 20.04
C ARG A 188 -26.20 -9.45 21.19
N ILE A 189 -26.00 -10.29 22.20
CA ILE A 189 -26.87 -10.36 23.40
C ILE A 189 -26.85 -8.99 24.11
N TRP A 190 -25.70 -8.38 24.26
CA TRP A 190 -25.56 -7.05 24.88
C TRP A 190 -26.30 -5.96 24.11
N ARG A 191 -26.18 -5.97 22.79
CA ARG A 191 -26.95 -5.04 21.91
C ARG A 191 -28.46 -5.24 22.08
N CYS A 192 -28.94 -6.46 22.11
CA CYS A 192 -30.34 -6.77 22.38
C CYS A 192 -30.79 -6.23 23.74
N PHE A 193 -29.96 -6.43 24.77
CA PHE A 193 -30.25 -5.94 26.12
C PHE A 193 -30.31 -4.42 26.21
N LEU A 194 -29.40 -3.71 25.55
CA LEU A 194 -29.42 -2.24 25.50
C LEU A 194 -30.62 -1.70 24.69
N THR A 195 -31.01 -2.38 23.62
CA THR A 195 -32.18 -2.00 22.81
C THR A 195 -33.48 -2.22 23.60
N THR A 196 -33.59 -3.31 24.35
CA THR A 196 -34.74 -3.61 25.20
C THR A 196 -34.82 -2.62 26.37
N LYS A 197 -33.70 -2.27 27.02
CA LYS A 197 -33.67 -1.21 28.03
C LYS A 197 -34.11 0.18 27.47
N ARG A 198 -33.71 0.49 26.23
CA ARG A 198 -34.11 1.75 25.56
C ARG A 198 -35.61 1.80 25.25
N LEU A 199 -36.23 0.63 25.02
CA LEU A 199 -37.67 0.48 24.83
C LEU A 199 -38.43 0.59 26.16
N PHE A 200 -37.88 0.10 27.28
CA PHE A 200 -38.53 0.15 28.61
C PHE A 200 -38.34 1.46 29.35
N TYR A 201 -37.22 2.17 29.13
CA TYR A 201 -36.93 3.48 29.75
C TYR A 201 -37.03 4.63 28.75
N GLY A 202 -38.10 4.66 27.95
CA GLY A 202 -38.36 5.78 27.07
C GLY A 202 -38.72 7.04 27.82
N LYS A 203 -37.82 7.99 27.96
CA LYS A 203 -37.92 9.44 27.73
C LYS A 203 -36.65 10.15 28.19
N SER A 204 -36.28 11.11 27.34
CA SER A 204 -35.40 12.25 27.61
C SER A 204 -33.89 12.00 27.54
N SER A 205 -33.40 12.48 26.56
CA SER A 205 -32.40 13.48 26.19
C SER A 205 -31.60 13.03 24.98
N ARG A 206 -31.76 13.82 23.93
CA ARG A 206 -30.89 13.83 22.77
C ARG A 206 -29.51 14.29 23.24
N VAL A 207 -28.65 13.34 23.57
CA VAL A 207 -27.22 13.60 23.55
C VAL A 207 -26.70 12.94 22.26
N SER A 208 -26.26 13.79 21.38
CA SER A 208 -25.64 13.48 20.08
C SER A 208 -24.43 12.59 20.29
N SER A 209 -24.59 11.28 20.19
CA SER A 209 -23.51 10.37 19.89
C SER A 209 -23.49 10.13 18.37
N LYS A 210 -23.06 11.16 17.65
CA LYS A 210 -22.57 11.03 16.28
C LYS A 210 -21.20 10.40 16.34
N VAL A 211 -21.08 9.12 16.44
CA VAL A 211 -20.02 8.26 15.88
C VAL A 211 -20.57 6.84 15.81
N MET A 212 -21.52 6.62 14.95
CA MET A 212 -21.70 5.37 14.23
C MET A 212 -21.83 5.79 12.78
N ALA A 213 -20.77 5.56 12.03
CA ALA A 213 -20.83 5.68 10.60
C ALA A 213 -21.99 4.79 10.11
N GLU A 214 -23.03 5.42 9.58
CA GLU A 214 -23.99 4.72 8.74
C GLU A 214 -23.19 4.04 7.63
N PRO A 215 -23.58 2.82 7.22
CA PRO A 215 -22.92 2.21 6.08
C PRO A 215 -23.10 3.14 4.89
N VAL A 216 -22.01 3.70 4.40
CA VAL A 216 -21.98 4.46 3.16
C VAL A 216 -22.53 3.52 2.09
N GLU A 217 -23.71 3.83 1.58
CA GLU A 217 -24.28 3.17 0.44
C GLU A 217 -23.48 3.59 -0.79
N ILE A 218 -22.53 2.78 -1.18
CA ILE A 218 -21.92 2.91 -2.50
C ILE A 218 -23.01 2.49 -3.49
N CYS A 219 -23.66 3.47 -4.10
CA CYS A 219 -24.50 3.28 -5.25
C CYS A 219 -23.62 2.78 -6.39
N ILE A 220 -23.75 1.51 -6.73
CA ILE A 220 -23.21 0.98 -7.99
C ILE A 220 -24.18 1.46 -9.07
N GLU A 221 -23.86 2.60 -9.68
CA GLU A 221 -24.45 2.95 -10.98
C GLU A 221 -23.95 1.93 -11.99
N SER A 222 -24.91 1.27 -12.62
CA SER A 222 -24.71 0.28 -13.67
C SER A 222 -24.31 1.00 -14.96
N GLU A 223 -23.05 1.36 -15.12
CA GLU A 223 -22.50 1.73 -16.41
C GLU A 223 -21.27 0.87 -16.70
N ASN A 224 -21.40 0.14 -17.82
CA ASN A 224 -20.37 -0.64 -18.53
C ASN A 224 -19.68 -1.74 -17.71
N VAL A 225 -20.02 -2.97 -18.09
CA VAL A 225 -19.38 -4.21 -17.65
C VAL A 225 -17.93 -4.27 -18.17
N GLN A 226 -17.05 -3.45 -17.58
CA GLN A 226 -15.64 -3.80 -17.52
C GLN A 226 -15.50 -4.84 -16.40
N GLU A 227 -14.81 -5.93 -16.69
CA GLU A 227 -14.51 -7.00 -15.74
C GLU A 227 -13.80 -6.45 -14.48
N GLY A 228 -14.57 -5.90 -13.55
CA GLY A 228 -14.07 -5.43 -12.26
C GLY A 228 -13.79 -6.64 -11.37
N LEU A 229 -12.63 -6.70 -10.76
CA LEU A 229 -12.34 -7.69 -9.74
C LEU A 229 -13.18 -7.36 -8.50
N TYR A 230 -14.12 -8.25 -8.14
CA TYR A 230 -14.98 -8.07 -6.97
C TYR A 230 -14.58 -9.06 -5.88
N VAL A 231 -14.33 -8.56 -4.67
CA VAL A 231 -14.01 -9.39 -3.50
C VAL A 231 -15.11 -9.27 -2.46
N GLU A 232 -15.64 -10.42 -2.04
CA GLU A 232 -16.63 -10.50 -0.97
C GLU A 232 -15.91 -10.58 0.38
N ARG A 233 -16.25 -9.70 1.33
CA ARG A 233 -15.80 -9.76 2.70
C ARG A 233 -16.59 -10.79 3.50
N ILE A 234 -15.92 -11.83 3.99
CA ILE A 234 -16.54 -12.87 4.84
C ILE A 234 -16.07 -12.67 6.27
N ARG A 235 -16.95 -12.15 7.13
CA ARG A 235 -16.64 -11.80 8.51
C ARG A 235 -17.41 -12.67 9.50
N ILE A 236 -16.77 -12.98 10.64
CA ILE A 236 -17.40 -13.74 11.74
C ILE A 236 -18.67 -13.04 12.24
N GLU A 237 -18.68 -11.71 12.29
CA GLU A 237 -19.79 -10.90 12.78
C GLU A 237 -21.08 -11.04 11.96
N LYS A 238 -20.96 -11.33 10.66
CA LYS A 238 -22.11 -11.48 9.74
C LYS A 238 -22.56 -12.91 9.56
N LEU A 239 -21.78 -13.87 10.04
CA LEU A 239 -22.17 -15.28 9.99
C LEU A 239 -23.36 -15.55 10.92
N LYS A 240 -24.27 -16.42 10.49
CA LYS A 240 -25.33 -16.94 11.32
C LYS A 240 -24.69 -17.91 12.32
N LEU A 241 -24.29 -17.39 13.49
CA LEU A 241 -23.75 -18.20 14.55
C LEU A 241 -24.91 -18.91 15.27
N SER A 242 -24.95 -20.22 15.16
CA SER A 242 -25.78 -21.12 15.94
C SER A 242 -24.89 -21.81 16.97
N PHE A 243 -25.45 -22.25 18.11
CA PHE A 243 -24.71 -23.02 19.10
C PHE A 243 -24.03 -24.25 18.49
N PHE A 244 -24.65 -24.89 17.50
CA PHE A 244 -24.08 -26.02 16.76
C PHE A 244 -22.87 -25.65 15.89
N ASN A 245 -22.78 -24.41 15.40
CA ASN A 245 -21.66 -23.93 14.57
C ASN A 245 -20.51 -23.32 15.38
N LEU A 246 -20.61 -23.31 16.72
CA LEU A 246 -19.60 -22.72 17.57
C LEU A 246 -18.24 -23.42 17.41
N PHE A 247 -18.27 -24.76 17.32
CA PHE A 247 -17.08 -25.60 17.17
C PHE A 247 -16.75 -25.94 15.71
N GLY A 248 -17.55 -25.47 14.74
CA GLY A 248 -17.30 -25.72 13.34
C GLY A 248 -16.13 -24.87 12.80
N LYS A 249 -15.40 -25.40 11.82
CA LYS A 249 -14.39 -24.64 11.06
C LYS A 249 -15.08 -23.65 10.15
N ILE A 250 -14.62 -22.42 10.12
CA ILE A 250 -15.12 -21.35 9.22
C ILE A 250 -13.97 -20.74 8.47
N THR A 251 -14.27 -20.23 7.27
CA THR A 251 -13.33 -19.44 6.47
C THR A 251 -13.75 -17.98 6.51
N ILE A 252 -12.85 -17.11 6.89
CA ILE A 252 -12.99 -15.66 6.83
C ILE A 252 -12.14 -15.14 5.68
N GLN A 253 -12.62 -14.08 5.04
CA GLN A 253 -11.96 -13.48 3.88
C GLN A 253 -11.99 -11.96 4.01
N GLU A 254 -10.84 -11.34 3.82
CA GLU A 254 -10.67 -9.89 3.84
C GLU A 254 -9.79 -9.44 2.67
N PRO A 255 -10.16 -8.39 1.91
CA PRO A 255 -9.26 -7.79 0.94
C PRO A 255 -8.05 -7.16 1.63
N THR A 256 -6.91 -7.21 0.97
CA THR A 256 -5.65 -6.67 1.47
C THR A 256 -5.09 -5.65 0.51
N PHE A 257 -4.38 -4.67 1.04
CA PHE A 257 -3.45 -3.87 0.26
C PHE A 257 -2.13 -4.62 0.15
N GLN A 258 -1.66 -4.88 -1.06
CA GLN A 258 -0.39 -5.59 -1.28
C GLN A 258 0.79 -4.77 -0.77
N ARG A 259 0.78 -3.46 -1.04
CA ARG A 259 1.82 -2.52 -0.61
C ARG A 259 1.20 -1.27 -0.01
N ILE A 260 1.73 -0.84 1.12
CA ILE A 260 1.38 0.43 1.78
C ILE A 260 2.67 1.16 2.15
N ILE A 261 2.72 2.45 1.84
CA ILE A 261 3.78 3.33 2.30
C ILE A 261 3.16 4.46 3.10
N VAL A 262 3.67 4.69 4.30
CA VAL A 262 3.22 5.77 5.19
C VAL A 262 4.34 6.79 5.35
N VAL A 263 4.00 8.06 5.10
CA VAL A 263 4.91 9.20 5.26
C VAL A 263 4.36 10.13 6.32
N TYR A 264 5.17 10.47 7.30
CA TYR A 264 4.77 11.35 8.40
C TYR A 264 5.99 11.98 9.07
N ARG A 265 5.72 13.00 9.89
CA ARG A 265 6.68 13.63 10.79
C ARG A 265 6.14 13.57 12.22
N ARG A 266 7.02 13.33 13.19
CA ARG A 266 6.66 13.46 14.61
C ARG A 266 6.66 14.93 15.03
N ALA A 267 5.74 15.28 15.93
CA ALA A 267 5.75 16.59 16.56
C ALA A 267 7.02 16.75 17.42
N SER A 268 7.71 17.85 17.25
CA SER A 268 8.88 18.17 18.06
C SER A 268 8.50 18.42 19.53
N GLY A 269 9.27 17.87 20.45
CA GLY A 269 9.21 18.26 21.86
C GLY A 269 9.68 19.71 22.06
N LYS A 270 9.39 20.28 23.24
CA LYS A 270 9.61 21.72 23.56
C LYS A 270 11.04 22.26 23.35
N LYS A 271 12.06 21.44 23.06
CA LYS A 271 13.48 21.85 22.99
C LYS A 271 14.18 21.65 21.66
N GLU A 272 13.65 20.89 20.71
CA GLU A 272 14.32 20.65 19.43
C GLU A 272 13.32 20.64 18.29
N THR A 273 13.56 21.46 17.27
CA THR A 273 12.87 21.38 15.97
C THR A 273 13.41 20.20 15.19
N GLN A 274 13.01 18.99 15.56
CA GLN A 274 13.37 17.81 14.79
C GLN A 274 12.64 17.84 13.45
N ARG A 275 13.40 17.89 12.35
CA ARG A 275 12.88 17.92 10.98
C ARG A 275 12.84 16.55 10.31
N ASN A 276 12.88 15.50 11.10
CA ASN A 276 12.96 14.12 10.66
C ASN A 276 11.66 13.68 9.94
N ILE A 277 11.81 13.10 8.76
CA ILE A 277 10.69 12.54 7.99
C ILE A 277 10.78 11.02 8.04
N TYR A 278 9.67 10.39 8.44
CA TYR A 278 9.54 8.95 8.51
C TYR A 278 8.84 8.44 7.26
N VAL A 279 9.45 7.46 6.61
CA VAL A 279 8.88 6.73 5.49
C VAL A 279 8.92 5.25 5.86
N LYS A 280 7.77 4.57 5.86
CA LYS A 280 7.67 3.16 6.22
C LYS A 280 6.89 2.40 5.18
N HIS A 281 7.37 1.22 4.82
CA HIS A 281 6.82 0.35 3.80
C HIS A 281 6.32 -0.95 4.42
N PHE A 282 5.08 -1.31 4.11
CA PHE A 282 4.40 -2.50 4.60
C PHE A 282 3.86 -3.32 3.43
N GLU A 283 3.69 -4.63 3.67
CA GLU A 283 3.12 -5.54 2.69
C GLU A 283 1.95 -6.35 3.25
N ASN A 284 1.04 -6.72 2.35
CA ASN A 284 -0.09 -7.61 2.63
C ASN A 284 -0.91 -7.19 3.87
N ILE A 285 -1.29 -5.92 3.93
CA ILE A 285 -2.07 -5.38 5.04
C ILE A 285 -3.56 -5.62 4.78
N PRO A 286 -4.27 -6.41 5.61
CA PRO A 286 -5.73 -6.50 5.51
C PRO A 286 -6.37 -5.13 5.68
N MET A 287 -7.36 -4.80 4.84
CA MET A 287 -7.99 -3.48 4.89
C MET A 287 -8.58 -3.18 6.27
N ALA A 288 -9.21 -4.18 6.90
CA ALA A 288 -9.78 -4.03 8.24
C ALA A 288 -8.75 -3.82 9.36
N ASP A 289 -7.49 -4.16 9.12
CA ASP A 289 -6.38 -4.01 10.06
C ASP A 289 -5.43 -2.87 9.65
N MET A 290 -5.88 -1.94 8.80
CA MET A 290 -5.07 -0.82 8.33
C MET A 290 -4.48 0.04 9.46
N GLU A 291 -5.09 0.00 10.62
CA GLU A 291 -4.59 0.64 11.83
C GLU A 291 -3.21 0.12 12.26
N ILE A 292 -2.78 -1.07 11.81
CA ILE A 292 -1.45 -1.62 12.08
C ILE A 292 -0.36 -0.70 11.56
N VAL A 293 -0.57 -0.11 10.38
CA VAL A 293 0.42 0.77 9.72
C VAL A 293 0.48 2.16 10.34
N LEU A 294 -0.57 2.56 11.10
CA LEU A 294 -0.61 3.84 11.78
C LEU A 294 0.36 3.83 12.95
N LEU A 295 1.22 4.82 12.98
CA LEU A 295 2.27 5.02 13.96
C LEU A 295 1.79 6.04 14.99
N GLU A 296 2.44 6.09 16.14
CA GLU A 296 2.00 6.96 17.27
C GLU A 296 0.58 6.63 17.74
N LYS A 297 0.39 5.38 18.15
CA LYS A 297 -0.89 4.88 18.64
C LYS A 297 -1.15 5.37 20.07
N LYS A 298 -2.41 5.72 20.37
CA LYS A 298 -2.88 5.88 21.75
C LYS A 298 -2.98 4.51 22.39
N ASN A 299 -2.66 4.45 23.68
CA ASN A 299 -2.96 3.25 24.45
C ASN A 299 -4.47 2.98 24.40
N PRO A 300 -4.88 1.76 24.04
CA PRO A 300 -6.30 1.43 24.04
C PRO A 300 -6.89 1.60 25.43
N GLY A 301 -8.06 2.21 25.51
CA GLY A 301 -8.84 2.32 26.75
C GLY A 301 -9.62 1.03 27.04
N LEU A 302 -10.29 0.99 28.18
CA LEU A 302 -11.19 -0.10 28.56
C LEU A 302 -12.25 -0.31 27.47
N THR A 303 -12.39 -1.55 27.01
CA THR A 303 -13.42 -1.90 26.05
C THR A 303 -14.80 -1.92 26.71
N PRO A 304 -15.90 -1.78 25.93
CA PRO A 304 -17.25 -1.98 26.48
C PRO A 304 -17.41 -3.31 27.21
N MET A 305 -16.66 -4.35 26.79
CA MET A 305 -16.69 -5.66 27.40
C MET A 305 -15.98 -5.68 28.75
N ASP A 306 -14.90 -4.92 28.91
CA ASP A 306 -14.22 -4.77 30.19
C ASP A 306 -15.13 -4.01 31.18
N TRP A 307 -15.86 -3.01 30.71
CA TRP A 307 -16.90 -2.32 31.50
C TRP A 307 -18.02 -3.27 31.91
N VAL A 308 -18.45 -4.18 31.04
CA VAL A 308 -19.45 -5.21 31.39
C VAL A 308 -18.93 -6.16 32.46
N LYS A 309 -17.71 -6.66 32.30
CA LYS A 309 -17.06 -7.49 33.30
C LYS A 309 -16.97 -6.74 34.64
N PHE A 310 -16.61 -5.48 34.61
CA PHE A 310 -16.53 -4.62 35.78
C PHE A 310 -17.89 -4.43 36.46
N LEU A 311 -18.94 -4.11 35.70
CA LEU A 311 -20.31 -3.91 36.23
C LEU A 311 -20.92 -5.20 36.77
N VAL A 312 -20.77 -6.33 36.08
CA VAL A 312 -21.25 -7.64 36.54
C VAL A 312 -20.58 -7.99 37.87
N SER A 313 -19.32 -7.68 38.00
CA SER A 313 -18.54 -7.96 39.21
C SER A 313 -18.93 -7.05 40.38
N ALA A 314 -19.19 -5.79 40.09
CA ALA A 314 -19.70 -4.84 41.08
C ALA A 314 -21.10 -5.26 41.60
N LEU A 315 -21.96 -5.80 40.71
CA LEU A 315 -23.28 -6.31 41.06
C LEU A 315 -23.23 -7.57 41.92
N ILE A 316 -22.29 -8.47 41.62
CA ILE A 316 -22.05 -9.72 42.42
C ILE A 316 -21.42 -9.36 43.75
N GLY A 317 -20.58 -8.32 43.81
CA GLY A 317 -19.91 -7.87 45.05
C GLY A 317 -20.80 -7.12 46.04
N LEU A 318 -22.00 -6.61 45.62
CA LEU A 318 -22.98 -5.97 46.52
C LEU A 318 -23.58 -6.92 47.53
N GLY A 319 -23.41 -8.21 47.41
CA GLY A 319 -23.88 -9.25 48.37
C GLY A 319 -22.86 -9.67 49.44
N GLY A 320 -21.64 -9.20 49.43
CA GLY A 320 -20.61 -9.58 50.40
C GLY A 320 -19.37 -8.71 50.43
N ILE A 321 -19.17 -8.08 51.55
CA ILE A 321 -17.95 -7.46 52.09
C ILE A 321 -17.08 -6.63 51.13
N LEU A 322 -16.89 -5.38 51.45
CA LEU A 322 -16.10 -4.33 50.77
C LEU A 322 -14.70 -4.79 50.28
N THR A 323 -14.08 -5.71 50.97
CA THR A 323 -12.77 -6.34 50.64
C THR A 323 -12.80 -7.18 49.38
N ALA A 324 -13.92 -7.88 49.12
CA ALA A 324 -14.05 -8.70 47.90
C ALA A 324 -14.20 -7.84 46.64
N VAL A 325 -14.88 -6.66 46.76
CA VAL A 325 -15.04 -5.72 45.66
C VAL A 325 -13.69 -5.08 45.28
N VAL A 326 -12.91 -4.63 46.26
CA VAL A 326 -11.60 -4.05 46.05
C VAL A 326 -10.64 -5.09 45.42
N GLY A 327 -10.59 -6.32 45.96
CA GLY A 327 -9.77 -7.41 45.43
C GLY A 327 -10.14 -7.75 43.96
N TYR A 328 -11.43 -7.71 43.66
CA TYR A 328 -11.89 -7.97 42.28
C TYR A 328 -11.58 -6.81 41.32
N CYS A 329 -11.74 -5.55 41.74
CA CYS A 329 -11.33 -4.40 40.95
C CYS A 329 -9.83 -4.45 40.62
N VAL A 330 -9.02 -4.79 41.62
CA VAL A 330 -7.58 -4.96 41.46
C VAL A 330 -7.28 -6.10 40.47
N LYS A 331 -7.93 -7.27 40.63
CA LYS A 331 -7.79 -8.40 39.69
C LYS A 331 -8.20 -8.04 38.27
N THR A 332 -9.32 -7.32 38.10
CA THR A 332 -9.81 -6.86 36.79
C THR A 332 -8.85 -5.87 36.15
N TYR A 333 -8.29 -4.96 36.95
CA TYR A 333 -7.26 -4.01 36.50
C TYR A 333 -5.99 -4.73 36.02
N PHE A 334 -5.48 -5.70 36.78
CA PHE A 334 -4.31 -6.48 36.36
C PHE A 334 -4.61 -7.31 35.12
N SER A 335 -5.76 -7.99 35.04
CA SER A 335 -6.17 -8.72 33.83
C SER A 335 -6.32 -7.81 32.61
N PHE A 336 -6.79 -6.57 32.79
CA PHE A 336 -6.82 -5.59 31.72
C PHE A 336 -5.41 -5.19 31.28
N ASN A 337 -4.52 -4.96 32.25
CA ASN A 337 -3.14 -4.56 31.95
C ASN A 337 -2.39 -5.69 31.22
N ASP A 338 -2.59 -6.96 31.63
CA ASP A 338 -2.04 -8.13 30.95
C ASP A 338 -2.55 -8.27 29.52
N ASN A 339 -3.85 -8.05 29.29
CA ASN A 339 -4.45 -8.04 27.97
C ASN A 339 -3.90 -6.89 27.11
N LEU A 340 -3.64 -5.72 27.70
CA LEU A 340 -3.05 -4.57 27.02
C LEU A 340 -1.62 -4.87 26.56
N VAL A 341 -0.81 -5.49 27.43
CA VAL A 341 0.55 -5.91 27.10
C VAL A 341 0.55 -6.97 26.00
N ALA A 342 -0.31 -7.98 26.11
CA ALA A 342 -0.48 -9.02 25.08
C ALA A 342 -0.91 -8.41 23.74
N TYR A 343 -1.79 -7.43 23.77
CA TYR A 343 -2.24 -6.70 22.58
C TYR A 343 -1.14 -5.84 21.94
N GLN A 344 -0.36 -5.13 22.77
CA GLN A 344 0.81 -4.38 22.29
C GLN A 344 1.85 -5.32 21.66
N SER A 345 2.05 -6.49 22.25
CA SER A 345 2.92 -7.52 21.69
C SER A 345 2.42 -8.00 20.32
N LEU A 346 1.12 -8.30 20.19
CA LEU A 346 0.51 -8.69 18.91
C LEU A 346 0.63 -7.63 17.84
N ILE A 347 0.43 -6.35 18.20
CA ILE A 347 0.61 -5.24 17.25
C ILE A 347 2.08 -5.16 16.83
N THR A 348 3.01 -5.22 17.79
CA THR A 348 4.45 -5.13 17.50
C THR A 348 4.89 -6.28 16.62
N GLN A 349 4.44 -7.50 16.91
CA GLN A 349 4.69 -8.66 16.08
C GLN A 349 4.09 -8.50 14.68
N SER A 350 2.84 -8.04 14.57
CA SER A 350 2.19 -7.79 13.27
C SER A 350 2.90 -6.71 12.46
N VAL A 351 3.35 -5.64 13.11
CA VAL A 351 4.16 -4.59 12.46
C VAL A 351 5.46 -5.18 11.96
N TYR A 352 6.16 -5.96 12.79
CA TYR A 352 7.44 -6.58 12.42
C TYR A 352 7.28 -7.56 11.24
N GLU A 353 6.27 -8.41 11.26
CA GLU A 353 5.99 -9.38 10.19
C GLU A 353 5.56 -8.72 8.87
N LYS A 354 4.93 -7.56 8.93
CA LYS A 354 4.35 -6.87 7.78
C LYS A 354 5.19 -5.70 7.26
N GLN A 355 6.09 -5.18 8.07
CA GLN A 355 6.99 -4.11 7.65
C GLN A 355 8.08 -4.67 6.73
N LEU A 356 8.06 -4.25 5.47
CA LEU A 356 9.06 -4.65 4.48
C LEU A 356 10.36 -3.87 4.70
N ASP A 357 10.24 -2.54 4.86
CA ASP A 357 11.40 -1.66 5.01
C ASP A 357 11.03 -0.31 5.66
N SER A 358 12.04 0.51 5.93
CA SER A 358 11.84 1.87 6.44
C SER A 358 12.94 2.83 5.97
N GLY A 359 12.59 4.12 5.85
CA GLY A 359 13.52 5.17 5.51
C GLY A 359 14.23 4.94 4.18
N ARG A 360 15.57 4.93 4.20
CA ARG A 360 16.39 4.78 3.00
C ARG A 360 16.12 3.49 2.23
N GLY A 361 15.91 2.38 2.92
CA GLY A 361 15.61 1.11 2.30
C GLY A 361 14.30 1.15 1.51
N THR A 362 13.24 1.79 2.05
CA THR A 362 11.99 2.00 1.32
C THR A 362 12.20 2.77 0.02
N LEU A 363 13.01 3.83 0.04
CA LEU A 363 13.29 4.61 -1.17
C LEU A 363 14.07 3.80 -2.20
N LEU A 364 15.04 2.99 -1.79
CA LEU A 364 15.77 2.08 -2.69
C LEU A 364 14.84 1.05 -3.32
N HIS A 365 13.94 0.45 -2.53
CA HIS A 365 12.93 -0.46 -3.04
C HIS A 365 12.02 0.20 -4.09
N LEU A 366 11.53 1.40 -3.80
CA LEU A 366 10.71 2.16 -4.74
C LEU A 366 11.46 2.45 -6.04
N CYS A 367 12.72 2.88 -5.94
CA CYS A 367 13.55 3.16 -7.10
C CYS A 367 13.74 1.92 -7.99
N ASP A 368 14.04 0.76 -7.39
CA ASP A 368 14.17 -0.48 -8.16
C ASP A 368 12.83 -0.91 -8.78
N GLU A 369 11.72 -0.81 -8.03
CA GLU A 369 10.39 -1.16 -8.53
C GLU A 369 9.97 -0.28 -9.72
N VAL A 370 10.25 1.04 -9.67
CA VAL A 370 10.01 1.94 -10.82
C VAL A 370 10.79 1.44 -12.03
N ILE A 371 12.11 1.26 -11.90
CA ILE A 371 12.96 0.82 -13.01
C ILE A 371 12.46 -0.52 -13.58
N GLN A 372 12.13 -1.48 -12.72
CA GLN A 372 11.65 -2.79 -13.18
C GLN A 372 10.33 -2.68 -13.94
N GLN A 373 9.41 -1.83 -13.49
CA GLN A 373 8.12 -1.64 -14.14
C GLN A 373 8.28 -0.96 -15.50
N GLU A 374 8.99 0.14 -15.54
CA GLU A 374 9.30 0.92 -16.73
C GLU A 374 9.97 0.07 -17.84
N VAL A 375 10.94 -0.76 -17.45
CA VAL A 375 11.60 -1.68 -18.37
C VAL A 375 10.62 -2.71 -18.93
N LYS A 376 9.74 -3.28 -18.10
CA LYS A 376 8.74 -4.24 -18.56
C LYS A 376 7.77 -3.65 -19.56
N GLU A 377 7.29 -2.43 -19.30
CA GLU A 377 6.37 -1.70 -20.19
C GLU A 377 7.00 -1.43 -21.56
N VAL A 378 8.21 -0.90 -21.55
CA VAL A 378 8.98 -0.64 -22.80
C VAL A 378 9.20 -1.94 -23.60
N ILE A 379 9.57 -3.02 -22.94
CA ILE A 379 9.81 -4.33 -23.60
C ILE A 379 8.52 -4.86 -24.22
N VAL A 380 7.40 -4.85 -23.50
CA VAL A 380 6.11 -5.35 -23.98
C VAL A 380 5.62 -4.54 -25.17
N ALA A 381 5.63 -3.20 -25.04
CA ALA A 381 5.18 -2.31 -26.12
C ALA A 381 6.05 -2.45 -27.39
N PHE A 382 7.38 -2.48 -27.25
CA PHE A 382 8.26 -2.70 -28.38
C PHE A 382 8.03 -4.06 -29.04
N PHE A 383 7.92 -5.14 -28.25
CA PHE A 383 7.64 -6.48 -28.76
C PHE A 383 6.34 -6.51 -29.58
N MET A 384 5.26 -5.88 -29.09
CA MET A 384 3.99 -5.84 -29.80
C MET A 384 4.07 -5.08 -31.14
N LEU A 385 4.78 -3.95 -31.16
CA LEU A 385 5.03 -3.18 -32.37
C LEU A 385 5.87 -3.97 -33.38
N MET A 386 6.92 -4.64 -32.92
CA MET A 386 7.82 -5.47 -33.73
C MET A 386 7.07 -6.65 -34.35
N MET A 387 6.27 -7.39 -33.59
CA MET A 387 5.52 -8.55 -34.08
C MET A 387 4.45 -8.15 -35.10
N LYS A 388 3.88 -6.98 -34.99
CA LYS A 388 2.87 -6.49 -35.94
C LYS A 388 3.50 -6.02 -37.26
N GLY A 389 4.69 -5.44 -37.22
CA GLY A 389 5.40 -4.92 -38.40
C GLY A 389 4.64 -3.84 -39.19
N LYS A 390 3.60 -3.23 -38.61
CA LYS A 390 2.75 -2.19 -39.21
C LYS A 390 2.44 -1.11 -38.18
N ALA A 391 2.16 0.10 -38.69
CA ALA A 391 1.73 1.21 -37.87
C ALA A 391 0.49 0.84 -37.02
N THR A 392 0.54 1.14 -35.72
CA THR A 392 -0.48 0.75 -34.74
C THR A 392 -0.97 1.95 -33.98
N ARG A 393 -2.29 2.10 -33.83
CA ARG A 393 -2.89 3.13 -32.98
C ARG A 393 -2.63 2.82 -31.51
N LYS A 394 -2.50 3.89 -30.71
CA LYS A 394 -2.27 3.79 -29.27
C LYS A 394 -3.25 2.86 -28.55
N GLN A 395 -4.56 3.05 -28.74
CA GLN A 395 -5.59 2.21 -28.11
C GLN A 395 -5.52 0.74 -28.50
N GLU A 396 -5.13 0.45 -29.75
CA GLU A 396 -4.94 -0.92 -30.21
C GLU A 396 -3.69 -1.55 -29.60
N LEU A 397 -2.61 -0.76 -29.43
CA LEU A 397 -1.38 -1.20 -28.79
C LEU A 397 -1.63 -1.55 -27.32
N ASP A 398 -2.37 -0.70 -26.61
CA ASP A 398 -2.77 -0.90 -25.22
C ASP A 398 -3.51 -2.22 -25.02
N LEU A 399 -4.62 -2.40 -25.72
CA LEU A 399 -5.42 -3.64 -25.66
C LEU A 399 -4.59 -4.89 -25.96
N ARG A 400 -3.72 -4.83 -26.97
CA ARG A 400 -2.86 -5.97 -27.32
C ARG A 400 -1.80 -6.30 -26.29
N CYS A 401 -1.24 -5.28 -25.62
CA CYS A 401 -0.32 -5.48 -24.51
C CYS A 401 -1.01 -6.17 -23.34
N GLU A 402 -2.23 -5.74 -22.99
CA GLU A 402 -3.05 -6.39 -21.96
C GLU A 402 -3.43 -7.82 -22.32
N GLU A 403 -3.88 -8.06 -23.57
CA GLU A 403 -4.22 -9.39 -24.08
C GLU A 403 -2.99 -10.34 -24.05
N LEU A 404 -1.82 -9.89 -24.47
CA LEU A 404 -0.59 -10.66 -24.42
C LEU A 404 -0.25 -11.09 -22.99
N ILE A 405 -0.34 -10.17 -22.04
CA ILE A 405 -0.07 -10.45 -20.62
C ILE A 405 -1.09 -11.46 -20.08
N LYS A 406 -2.36 -11.28 -20.39
CA LYS A 406 -3.44 -12.20 -19.98
C LYS A 406 -3.26 -13.60 -20.59
N GLU A 407 -2.96 -13.67 -21.88
CA GLU A 407 -2.83 -14.95 -22.61
C GLU A 407 -1.60 -15.76 -22.17
N LYS A 408 -0.43 -15.11 -22.06
CA LYS A 408 0.84 -15.81 -21.81
C LYS A 408 1.14 -16.03 -20.33
N PHE A 409 0.60 -15.21 -19.45
CA PHE A 409 0.94 -15.26 -18.03
C PHE A 409 -0.27 -15.46 -17.10
N SER A 410 -1.51 -15.46 -17.63
CA SER A 410 -2.77 -15.55 -16.88
C SER A 410 -2.92 -14.43 -15.84
N GLU A 411 -2.29 -13.30 -16.09
CA GLU A 411 -2.31 -12.11 -15.25
C GLU A 411 -3.08 -11.00 -15.95
N SER A 412 -3.66 -10.07 -15.17
CA SER A 412 -4.35 -8.91 -15.72
C SER A 412 -3.80 -7.63 -15.12
N CYS A 413 -3.46 -6.68 -15.96
CA CYS A 413 -3.04 -5.33 -15.55
C CYS A 413 -3.73 -4.29 -16.43
N ASN A 414 -3.73 -3.04 -15.99
CA ASN A 414 -4.04 -1.88 -16.82
C ASN A 414 -2.71 -1.38 -17.40
N PHE A 415 -2.47 -1.60 -18.69
CA PHE A 415 -1.17 -1.29 -19.28
C PHE A 415 -1.01 0.22 -19.48
N ASP A 416 0.12 0.79 -19.07
CA ASP A 416 0.43 2.20 -19.32
C ASP A 416 1.17 2.37 -20.64
N VAL A 417 0.39 2.44 -21.71
CA VAL A 417 0.93 2.57 -23.07
C VAL A 417 1.56 3.95 -23.29
N ASP A 418 1.06 5.01 -22.62
CA ASP A 418 1.57 6.37 -22.78
C ASP A 418 3.00 6.48 -22.32
N ASP A 419 3.26 6.00 -21.14
CA ASP A 419 4.57 6.02 -20.52
C ASP A 419 5.56 5.11 -21.28
N ALA A 420 5.09 3.97 -21.78
CA ALA A 420 5.89 3.06 -22.59
C ALA A 420 6.33 3.66 -23.94
N VAL A 421 5.40 4.26 -24.71
CA VAL A 421 5.72 4.83 -26.02
C VAL A 421 6.58 6.09 -25.91
N GLU A 422 6.35 6.94 -24.91
CA GLU A 422 7.20 8.11 -24.65
C GLU A 422 8.68 7.71 -24.47
N LYS A 423 8.93 6.62 -23.74
CA LYS A 423 10.30 6.11 -23.57
C LYS A 423 10.89 5.48 -24.82
N LEU A 424 10.07 4.77 -25.58
CA LEU A 424 10.51 4.19 -26.86
C LEU A 424 10.85 5.28 -27.88
N GLU A 425 10.12 6.39 -27.88
CA GLU A 425 10.44 7.58 -28.70
C GLU A 425 11.73 8.25 -28.21
N LYS A 426 11.92 8.41 -26.90
CA LYS A 426 13.18 8.91 -26.33
C LYS A 426 14.39 8.03 -26.64
N LEU A 427 14.19 6.71 -26.73
CA LEU A 427 15.21 5.78 -27.19
C LEU A 427 15.47 5.88 -28.70
N GLY A 428 14.62 6.56 -29.46
CA GLY A 428 14.72 6.70 -30.91
C GLY A 428 14.38 5.45 -31.70
N ILE A 429 13.76 4.44 -31.09
CA ILE A 429 13.44 3.15 -31.69
C ILE A 429 11.97 3.00 -32.11
N VAL A 430 11.14 3.95 -31.75
CA VAL A 430 9.74 4.07 -32.16
C VAL A 430 9.51 5.51 -32.63
N SER A 431 8.66 5.68 -33.60
CA SER A 431 8.22 7.00 -34.10
C SER A 431 6.72 7.02 -34.29
N GLN A 432 6.11 8.19 -34.08
CA GLN A 432 4.71 8.44 -34.35
C GLN A 432 4.55 9.12 -35.72
N ASP A 433 3.59 8.66 -36.50
CA ASP A 433 3.23 9.29 -37.75
C ASP A 433 2.26 10.51 -37.54
N ASN A 434 2.01 11.28 -38.60
CA ASN A 434 1.10 12.44 -38.53
C ASN A 434 -0.36 12.09 -38.19
N ILE A 435 -0.72 10.80 -38.20
CA ILE A 435 -2.07 10.29 -37.95
C ILE A 435 -2.18 9.75 -36.52
N GLY A 436 -1.04 9.68 -35.77
CA GLY A 436 -0.99 9.19 -34.41
C GLY A 436 -0.76 7.69 -34.30
N ASN A 437 -0.26 7.01 -35.35
CA ASN A 437 0.12 5.62 -35.27
C ASN A 437 1.61 5.48 -34.93
N TYR A 438 1.94 4.47 -34.18
CA TYR A 438 3.31 4.13 -33.78
C TYR A 438 3.91 3.07 -34.68
N THR A 439 5.14 3.27 -35.06
CA THR A 439 5.96 2.31 -35.83
C THR A 439 7.30 2.13 -35.14
N CYS A 440 7.81 0.90 -35.10
CA CYS A 440 9.15 0.62 -34.60
C CYS A 440 10.12 0.33 -35.74
N VAL A 441 11.40 0.58 -35.49
CA VAL A 441 12.48 0.15 -36.36
C VAL A 441 12.74 -1.37 -36.19
N ASP A 442 13.46 -1.98 -37.13
CA ASP A 442 13.90 -3.36 -36.98
C ASP A 442 14.77 -3.55 -35.74
N VAL A 443 14.72 -4.75 -35.15
CA VAL A 443 15.40 -5.03 -33.88
C VAL A 443 16.92 -4.83 -33.94
N LYS A 444 17.55 -5.08 -35.08
CA LYS A 444 18.99 -4.82 -35.29
C LYS A 444 19.29 -3.35 -35.32
N MET A 445 18.47 -2.58 -36.06
CA MET A 445 18.57 -1.13 -36.12
C MET A 445 18.32 -0.50 -34.74
N ALA A 446 17.36 -1.02 -33.97
CA ALA A 446 17.12 -0.58 -32.62
C ALA A 446 18.36 -0.75 -31.71
N ASN A 447 19.06 -1.89 -31.83
CA ASN A 447 20.32 -2.11 -31.10
C ASN A 447 21.44 -1.17 -31.54
N GLU A 448 21.49 -0.79 -32.81
CA GLU A 448 22.46 0.18 -33.34
C GLU A 448 22.17 1.59 -32.84
N ILE A 449 20.90 1.99 -32.82
CA ILE A 449 20.47 3.29 -32.32
C ILE A 449 20.79 3.47 -30.85
N ILE A 450 20.44 2.49 -29.99
CA ILE A 450 20.75 2.54 -28.54
C ILE A 450 22.28 2.48 -28.33
N GLY A 451 22.98 1.73 -29.16
CA GLY A 451 24.44 1.59 -29.09
C GLY A 451 24.92 0.71 -27.93
N THR A 452 26.22 0.79 -27.67
CA THR A 452 26.86 0.05 -26.57
C THR A 452 26.68 0.81 -25.26
N THR A 453 26.12 0.16 -24.25
CA THR A 453 25.92 0.77 -22.93
C THR A 453 27.18 0.71 -22.06
N THR A 454 27.24 1.58 -21.07
CA THR A 454 28.37 1.62 -20.11
C THR A 454 28.53 0.29 -19.40
N GLU A 455 27.41 -0.37 -19.06
CA GLU A 455 27.41 -1.67 -18.39
C GLU A 455 28.00 -2.77 -19.27
N GLU A 456 27.71 -2.75 -20.58
CA GLU A 456 28.35 -3.71 -21.52
C GLU A 456 29.86 -3.51 -21.57
N VAL A 457 30.34 -2.26 -21.51
CA VAL A 457 31.77 -1.96 -21.48
C VAL A 457 32.40 -2.49 -20.19
N VAL A 458 31.76 -2.25 -19.03
CA VAL A 458 32.23 -2.74 -17.72
C VAL A 458 32.23 -4.28 -17.68
N LEU A 459 31.19 -4.93 -18.22
CA LEU A 459 31.15 -6.41 -18.27
C LEU A 459 32.26 -7.00 -19.15
N LYS A 460 32.53 -6.39 -20.30
CA LYS A 460 33.65 -6.79 -21.18
C LYS A 460 34.99 -6.62 -20.49
N ALA A 461 35.20 -5.50 -19.77
CA ALA A 461 36.42 -5.27 -19.00
C ALA A 461 36.63 -6.37 -17.94
N LYS A 462 35.60 -6.69 -17.17
CA LYS A 462 35.66 -7.76 -16.17
C LYS A 462 35.92 -9.14 -16.75
N GLN A 463 35.44 -9.45 -17.93
CA GLN A 463 35.74 -10.72 -18.63
C GLN A 463 37.17 -10.76 -19.06
N GLY A 464 37.73 -9.65 -19.60
CA GLY A 464 39.14 -9.54 -19.97
C GLY A 464 40.08 -9.70 -18.76
N ASP A 465 39.73 -9.18 -17.61
CA ASP A 465 40.51 -9.33 -16.36
C ASP A 465 40.55 -10.81 -15.89
N ILE A 466 39.46 -11.55 -16.08
CA ILE A 466 39.41 -13.00 -15.73
C ILE A 466 40.25 -13.83 -16.66
N GLU A 467 40.26 -13.52 -17.96
CA GLU A 467 41.11 -14.25 -18.96
C GLU A 467 42.60 -13.98 -18.79
N THR A 468 42.98 -12.82 -18.26
CA THR A 468 44.37 -12.47 -17.97
C THR A 468 44.91 -13.00 -16.63
N THR A 469 44.02 -13.47 -15.73
CA THR A 469 44.37 -14.01 -14.41
C THR A 469 44.40 -15.53 -14.32
N THR A 470 44.10 -16.26 -15.43
CA THR A 470 44.31 -17.71 -15.51
C THR A 470 45.71 -17.98 -16.05
N PRO A 471 46.63 -18.56 -15.22
CA PRO A 471 47.98 -18.91 -15.65
C PRO A 471 48.00 -20.06 -16.64
#